data_787de01cae61278fff55ca015c751b2c
#
_entry.id   787de01cae61278fff55ca015c751b2c
#
_cell.length_a   1.000
_cell.length_b   1.000
_cell.length_c   1.000
_cell.angle_alpha   90.00
_cell.angle_beta   90.00
_cell.angle_gamma   90.00
#
_symmetry.space_group_name_H-M   'P 1'
#
loop_
_entity.id
_entity.type
_entity.pdbx_description
1 polymer ?
#
loop_
_entity_poly.entity_id
_entity_poly.type
_entity_poly.pdbx_seq_one_letter_code
_entity_poly.pdbx_strand_id
1 'polypeptide(L)'
;MNLRNITYNIIYDVKHNKKYSNILINEVFARSNLKDEEKNFITYLSYGVLGNIYFLDYFIKKYSDIAFSKISNKAKIILEMSFFELIFMNSSQNYATVNESVALCKKVDFRAKNFVNAVLRKISSSNPSNLRNYEFDDIKDKSERLSVKFSISKYISDRLIENYGFDFAYELMDFMSKTPEIFIRGNLIKTDFNTLKSLLDENKLNYEVIDEKNMIFSLKNLKNIANLNIYKDGLISIQDYSSMLCVIASGVIENQTVLDICAAPGGKSIFMSQLMKNKGSILSMDISQNKLNLLSQQCKRLGIDIITTKVNDATIYNETYKEKFDVVLADVPCSGIGI
;
A
#
# COMPACT_ATOMS: atom_id res chain seq x y z
N MET A 1 -24.70 5.46 -10.61
CA MET A 1 -24.02 5.95 -9.38
C MET A 1 -22.84 6.81 -9.82
N ASN A 2 -22.59 8.00 -9.25
CA ASN A 2 -21.48 8.85 -9.73
C ASN A 2 -20.19 8.45 -9.03
N LEU A 3 -19.24 7.81 -9.74
CA LEU A 3 -18.00 7.25 -9.21
C LEU A 3 -17.11 8.34 -8.58
N ARG A 4 -17.07 9.55 -9.19
CA ARG A 4 -16.29 10.67 -8.62
C ARG A 4 -16.84 11.15 -7.28
N ASN A 5 -18.16 11.10 -7.09
CA ASN A 5 -18.76 11.45 -5.80
C ASN A 5 -18.41 10.42 -4.71
N ILE A 6 -18.33 9.13 -5.07
CA ILE A 6 -17.88 8.07 -4.17
C ILE A 6 -16.42 8.31 -3.78
N THR A 7 -15.55 8.52 -4.76
CA THR A 7 -14.13 8.78 -4.57
C THR A 7 -13.90 10.04 -3.73
N TYR A 8 -14.65 11.11 -3.99
CA TYR A 8 -14.62 12.32 -3.18
C TYR A 8 -14.90 12.05 -1.70
N ASN A 9 -15.94 11.28 -1.40
CA ASN A 9 -16.29 10.95 -0.02
C ASN A 9 -15.21 10.11 0.66
N ILE A 10 -14.61 9.16 -0.04
CA ILE A 10 -13.48 8.35 0.48
C ILE A 10 -12.30 9.28 0.83
N ILE A 11 -11.87 10.13 -0.10
CA ILE A 11 -10.74 11.04 0.13
C ILE A 11 -11.05 12.03 1.25
N TYR A 12 -12.29 12.57 1.30
CA TYR A 12 -12.72 13.45 2.37
C TYR A 12 -12.62 12.78 3.74
N ASP A 13 -13.13 11.55 3.86
CA ASP A 13 -13.11 10.79 5.12
C ASP A 13 -11.68 10.45 5.56
N VAL A 14 -10.79 10.11 4.64
CA VAL A 14 -9.37 9.88 4.95
C VAL A 14 -8.71 11.17 5.44
N LYS A 15 -8.86 12.28 4.71
CA LYS A 15 -8.15 13.55 5.01
C LYS A 15 -8.69 14.26 6.26
N HIS A 16 -9.98 14.16 6.55
CA HIS A 16 -10.63 14.95 7.61
C HIS A 16 -11.15 14.12 8.78
N ASN A 17 -11.56 12.87 8.53
CA ASN A 17 -12.11 11.98 9.56
C ASN A 17 -11.12 10.90 10.01
N LYS A 18 -9.86 10.95 9.52
CA LYS A 18 -8.76 10.03 9.87
C LYS A 18 -9.11 8.54 9.69
N LYS A 19 -9.96 8.23 8.72
CA LYS A 19 -10.32 6.84 8.39
C LYS A 19 -9.28 6.22 7.47
N TYR A 20 -9.18 4.90 7.49
CA TYR A 20 -8.26 4.16 6.62
C TYR A 20 -8.87 3.96 5.23
N SER A 21 -8.10 4.31 4.19
CA SER A 21 -8.55 4.26 2.79
C SER A 21 -8.96 2.86 2.33
N ASN A 22 -8.19 1.85 2.69
CA ASN A 22 -8.48 0.45 2.37
C ASN A 22 -9.78 -0.05 2.99
N ILE A 23 -10.08 0.34 4.24
CA ILE A 23 -11.33 -0.02 4.92
C ILE A 23 -12.52 0.62 4.20
N LEU A 24 -12.44 1.93 3.92
CA LEU A 24 -13.51 2.66 3.24
C LEU A 24 -13.79 2.12 1.83
N ILE A 25 -12.75 1.82 1.05
CA ILE A 25 -12.90 1.26 -0.29
C ILE A 25 -13.59 -0.11 -0.22
N ASN A 26 -13.16 -0.99 0.70
CA ASN A 26 -13.77 -2.30 0.87
C ASN A 26 -15.23 -2.21 1.34
N GLU A 27 -15.57 -1.29 2.25
CA GLU A 27 -16.95 -1.05 2.67
C GLU A 27 -17.84 -0.59 1.50
N VAL A 28 -17.34 0.32 0.66
CA VAL A 28 -18.04 0.77 -0.54
C VAL A 28 -18.28 -0.41 -1.48
N PHE A 29 -17.27 -1.24 -1.73
CA PHE A 29 -17.40 -2.39 -2.64
C PHE A 29 -18.36 -3.46 -2.11
N ALA A 30 -18.38 -3.69 -0.80
CA ALA A 30 -19.30 -4.64 -0.17
C ALA A 30 -20.77 -4.19 -0.24
N ARG A 31 -21.03 -2.87 -0.23
CA ARG A 31 -22.37 -2.28 -0.21
C ARG A 31 -22.91 -1.91 -1.59
N SER A 32 -22.10 -2.01 -2.64
CA SER A 32 -22.48 -1.56 -3.99
C SER A 32 -22.24 -2.65 -5.03
N ASN A 33 -23.14 -2.72 -6.01
CA ASN A 33 -23.00 -3.63 -7.15
C ASN A 33 -22.19 -2.94 -8.28
N LEU A 34 -20.92 -2.67 -8.02
CA LEU A 34 -20.01 -2.02 -8.98
C LEU A 34 -19.33 -3.06 -9.86
N LYS A 35 -19.19 -2.73 -11.15
CA LYS A 35 -18.37 -3.51 -12.09
C LYS A 35 -16.88 -3.37 -11.72
N ASP A 36 -16.07 -4.32 -12.15
CA ASP A 36 -14.63 -4.30 -11.85
C ASP A 36 -13.91 -3.05 -12.40
N GLU A 37 -14.31 -2.55 -13.56
CA GLU A 37 -13.80 -1.29 -14.12
C GLU A 37 -14.11 -0.07 -13.23
N GLU A 38 -15.32 -0.03 -12.65
CA GLU A 38 -15.75 1.02 -11.74
C GLU A 38 -14.98 0.95 -10.41
N LYS A 39 -14.76 -0.26 -9.88
CA LYS A 39 -13.93 -0.51 -8.69
C LYS A 39 -12.48 -0.07 -8.94
N ASN A 40 -11.92 -0.42 -10.10
CA ASN A 40 -10.58 -0.02 -10.50
C ASN A 40 -10.45 1.51 -10.61
N PHE A 41 -11.44 2.19 -11.19
CA PHE A 41 -11.46 3.65 -11.26
C PHE A 41 -11.45 4.29 -9.87
N ILE A 42 -12.34 3.85 -8.96
CA ILE A 42 -12.39 4.38 -7.58
C ILE A 42 -11.06 4.13 -6.86
N THR A 43 -10.53 2.92 -6.97
CA THR A 43 -9.27 2.54 -6.32
C THR A 43 -8.11 3.38 -6.84
N TYR A 44 -7.95 3.47 -8.17
CA TYR A 44 -6.85 4.17 -8.80
C TYR A 44 -6.90 5.68 -8.52
N LEU A 45 -8.08 6.29 -8.61
CA LEU A 45 -8.25 7.72 -8.31
C LEU A 45 -8.07 8.02 -6.82
N SER A 46 -8.58 7.17 -5.90
CA SER A 46 -8.44 7.39 -4.47
C SER A 46 -6.98 7.31 -4.02
N TYR A 47 -6.30 6.21 -4.33
CA TYR A 47 -4.89 6.04 -3.95
C TYR A 47 -3.97 6.99 -4.72
N GLY A 48 -4.28 7.26 -5.98
CA GLY A 48 -3.52 8.19 -6.78
C GLY A 48 -3.53 9.61 -6.21
N VAL A 49 -4.69 10.10 -5.78
CA VAL A 49 -4.79 11.42 -5.13
C VAL A 49 -4.08 11.41 -3.77
N LEU A 50 -4.34 10.40 -2.93
CA LEU A 50 -3.75 10.33 -1.59
C LEU A 50 -2.22 10.19 -1.63
N GLY A 51 -1.69 9.44 -2.60
CA GLY A 51 -0.25 9.24 -2.78
C GLY A 51 0.46 10.42 -3.46
N ASN A 52 -0.27 11.38 -4.06
CA ASN A 52 0.32 12.50 -4.78
C ASN A 52 -0.08 13.88 -4.22
N ILE A 53 -0.43 13.96 -2.93
CA ILE A 53 -1.00 15.19 -2.34
C ILE A 53 -0.06 16.39 -2.51
N TYR A 54 1.24 16.28 -2.17
CA TYR A 54 2.17 17.43 -2.24
C TYR A 54 2.43 17.85 -3.69
N PHE A 55 2.52 16.90 -4.60
CA PHE A 55 2.63 17.14 -6.03
C PHE A 55 1.41 17.90 -6.57
N LEU A 56 0.20 17.41 -6.25
CA LEU A 56 -1.06 18.03 -6.70
C LEU A 56 -1.24 19.41 -6.09
N ASP A 57 -0.98 19.58 -4.80
CA ASP A 57 -1.08 20.87 -4.10
C ASP A 57 -0.13 21.92 -4.67
N TYR A 58 1.08 21.51 -5.09
CA TYR A 58 2.02 22.41 -5.76
C TYR A 58 1.43 22.98 -7.06
N PHE A 59 0.88 22.12 -7.92
CA PHE A 59 0.27 22.58 -9.17
C PHE A 59 -1.02 23.34 -8.94
N ILE A 60 -1.83 22.99 -7.97
CA ILE A 60 -3.04 23.77 -7.62
C ILE A 60 -2.61 25.19 -7.21
N LYS A 61 -1.56 25.36 -6.40
CA LYS A 61 -1.02 26.69 -6.06
C LYS A 61 -0.55 27.45 -7.29
N LYS A 62 0.12 26.79 -8.23
CA LYS A 62 0.67 27.38 -9.47
C LYS A 62 -0.39 27.85 -10.45
N TYR A 63 -1.52 27.14 -10.53
CA TYR A 63 -2.63 27.46 -11.44
C TYR A 63 -3.73 28.30 -10.79
N SER A 64 -3.70 28.51 -9.47
CA SER A 64 -4.71 29.26 -8.71
C SER A 64 -4.29 30.72 -8.51
N ASP A 65 -5.23 31.63 -8.74
CA ASP A 65 -5.06 33.07 -8.40
C ASP A 65 -5.41 33.36 -6.93
N ILE A 66 -5.90 32.36 -6.18
CA ILE A 66 -6.26 32.47 -4.78
C ILE A 66 -5.23 31.74 -3.94
N ALA A 67 -4.80 32.35 -2.82
CA ALA A 67 -3.89 31.70 -1.88
C ALA A 67 -4.44 30.34 -1.43
N PHE A 68 -3.63 29.30 -1.44
CA PHE A 68 -4.04 27.92 -1.15
C PHE A 68 -4.75 27.76 0.20
N SER A 69 -4.35 28.56 1.21
CA SER A 69 -5.00 28.59 2.53
C SER A 69 -6.44 29.07 2.51
N LYS A 70 -6.83 29.87 1.50
CA LYS A 70 -8.19 30.40 1.34
C LYS A 70 -9.12 29.49 0.54
N ILE A 71 -8.59 28.43 -0.09
CA ILE A 71 -9.40 27.45 -0.82
C ILE A 71 -10.09 26.54 0.22
N SER A 72 -11.39 26.32 0.07
CA SER A 72 -12.13 25.42 0.97
C SER A 72 -11.61 23.99 0.84
N ASN A 73 -11.66 23.22 1.95
CA ASN A 73 -11.23 21.81 1.94
C ASN A 73 -11.98 20.97 0.90
N LYS A 74 -13.25 21.27 0.68
CA LYS A 74 -14.07 20.59 -0.33
C LYS A 74 -13.59 20.88 -1.75
N ALA A 75 -13.29 22.15 -2.05
CA ALA A 75 -12.77 22.54 -3.35
C ALA A 75 -11.35 22.01 -3.60
N LYS A 76 -10.50 21.94 -2.57
CA LYS A 76 -9.16 21.33 -2.67
C LYS A 76 -9.24 19.88 -3.13
N ILE A 77 -10.07 19.06 -2.49
CA ILE A 77 -10.23 17.66 -2.87
C ILE A 77 -10.72 17.52 -4.33
N ILE A 78 -11.66 18.34 -4.75
CA ILE A 78 -12.14 18.31 -6.13
C ILE A 78 -11.02 18.67 -7.11
N LEU A 79 -10.22 19.71 -6.79
CA LEU A 79 -9.08 20.09 -7.61
C LEU A 79 -8.01 18.99 -7.62
N GLU A 80 -7.65 18.41 -6.47
CA GLU A 80 -6.72 17.30 -6.37
C GLU A 80 -7.15 16.12 -7.25
N MET A 81 -8.42 15.69 -7.15
CA MET A 81 -8.98 14.63 -8.00
C MET A 81 -8.88 14.98 -9.48
N SER A 82 -9.28 16.20 -9.84
CA SER A 82 -9.30 16.63 -11.24
C SER A 82 -7.89 16.75 -11.82
N PHE A 83 -6.94 17.29 -11.04
CA PHE A 83 -5.54 17.39 -11.44
C PHE A 83 -4.93 15.99 -11.62
N PHE A 84 -5.22 15.06 -10.72
CA PHE A 84 -4.77 13.68 -10.86
C PHE A 84 -5.33 13.04 -12.14
N GLU A 85 -6.64 13.17 -12.39
CA GLU A 85 -7.25 12.66 -13.64
C GLU A 85 -6.59 13.27 -14.87
N LEU A 86 -6.42 14.60 -14.92
CA LEU A 86 -5.85 15.30 -16.06
C LEU A 86 -4.38 14.97 -16.31
N ILE A 87 -3.60 14.78 -15.24
CA ILE A 87 -2.16 14.53 -15.32
C ILE A 87 -1.86 13.05 -15.54
N PHE A 88 -2.50 12.14 -14.79
CA PHE A 88 -2.11 10.74 -14.72
C PHE A 88 -3.06 9.75 -15.38
N MET A 89 -4.34 10.10 -15.54
CA MET A 89 -5.31 9.20 -16.14
C MET A 89 -5.54 9.55 -17.61
N ASN A 90 -4.73 9.13 -18.54
CA ASN A 90 -4.85 9.38 -20.00
C ASN A 90 -6.31 9.46 -20.51
N SER A 91 -7.08 10.42 -20.00
CA SER A 91 -8.42 10.67 -20.50
C SER A 91 -8.27 11.43 -21.81
N SER A 92 -8.63 10.82 -22.93
CA SER A 92 -8.66 11.45 -24.25
C SER A 92 -9.60 12.67 -24.30
N GLN A 93 -10.26 13.03 -23.22
CA GLN A 93 -11.25 14.09 -23.10
C GLN A 93 -11.07 14.92 -21.82
N ASN A 94 -10.03 15.77 -21.77
CA ASN A 94 -9.84 16.73 -20.69
C ASN A 94 -11.13 17.55 -20.38
N TYR A 95 -11.92 17.84 -21.40
CA TYR A 95 -13.19 18.55 -21.27
C TYR A 95 -14.23 17.80 -20.42
N ALA A 96 -14.32 16.47 -20.54
CA ALA A 96 -15.23 15.66 -19.74
C ALA A 96 -14.86 15.72 -18.24
N THR A 97 -13.55 15.58 -17.91
CA THR A 97 -13.06 15.70 -16.54
C THR A 97 -13.40 17.06 -15.93
N VAL A 98 -13.21 18.15 -16.67
CA VAL A 98 -13.54 19.50 -16.20
C VAL A 98 -15.05 19.63 -15.90
N ASN A 99 -15.90 19.18 -16.81
CA ASN A 99 -17.36 19.30 -16.64
C ASN A 99 -17.88 18.48 -15.46
N GLU A 100 -17.44 17.22 -15.33
CA GLU A 100 -17.83 16.34 -14.25
C GLU A 100 -17.38 16.88 -12.89
N SER A 101 -16.17 17.43 -12.82
CA SER A 101 -15.62 18.02 -11.60
C SER A 101 -16.36 19.28 -11.18
N VAL A 102 -16.75 20.13 -12.15
CA VAL A 102 -17.59 21.31 -11.88
C VAL A 102 -18.98 20.88 -11.45
N ALA A 103 -19.56 19.82 -12.05
CA ALA A 103 -20.85 19.27 -11.64
C ALA A 103 -20.81 18.70 -10.22
N LEU A 104 -19.71 18.02 -9.84
CA LEU A 104 -19.47 17.59 -8.46
C LEU A 104 -19.35 18.80 -7.52
N CYS A 105 -18.58 19.81 -7.90
CA CYS A 105 -18.41 21.02 -7.10
C CYS A 105 -19.74 21.72 -6.82
N LYS A 106 -20.64 21.79 -7.81
CA LYS A 106 -21.99 22.34 -7.60
C LYS A 106 -22.78 21.65 -6.50
N LYS A 107 -22.55 20.36 -6.28
CA LYS A 107 -23.24 19.55 -5.25
C LYS A 107 -22.63 19.72 -3.87
N VAL A 108 -21.29 19.73 -3.78
CA VAL A 108 -20.59 19.67 -2.48
C VAL A 108 -20.11 21.02 -1.97
N ASP A 109 -19.81 21.97 -2.87
CA ASP A 109 -19.39 23.36 -2.57
C ASP A 109 -19.81 24.32 -3.70
N PHE A 110 -21.08 24.67 -3.72
CA PHE A 110 -21.65 25.52 -4.77
C PHE A 110 -20.92 26.86 -4.95
N ARG A 111 -20.41 27.45 -3.85
CA ARG A 111 -19.74 28.76 -3.88
C ARG A 111 -18.41 28.71 -4.63
N ALA A 112 -17.72 27.57 -4.56
CA ALA A 112 -16.41 27.38 -5.20
C ALA A 112 -16.49 27.04 -6.70
N LYS A 113 -17.67 26.78 -7.28
CA LYS A 113 -17.84 26.25 -8.65
C LYS A 113 -17.14 27.06 -9.73
N ASN A 114 -17.24 28.41 -9.68
CA ASN A 114 -16.66 29.27 -10.69
C ASN A 114 -15.13 29.31 -10.59
N PHE A 115 -14.60 29.33 -9.37
CA PHE A 115 -13.17 29.22 -9.08
C PHE A 115 -12.61 27.89 -9.56
N VAL A 116 -13.22 26.77 -9.19
CA VAL A 116 -12.81 25.43 -9.63
C VAL A 116 -12.81 25.33 -11.16
N ASN A 117 -13.86 25.82 -11.82
CA ASN A 117 -13.93 25.84 -13.28
C ASN A 117 -12.79 26.67 -13.91
N ALA A 118 -12.47 27.84 -13.36
CA ALA A 118 -11.40 28.69 -13.87
C ALA A 118 -10.03 28.00 -13.76
N VAL A 119 -9.72 27.43 -12.61
CA VAL A 119 -8.47 26.69 -12.38
C VAL A 119 -8.37 25.47 -13.30
N LEU A 120 -9.44 24.68 -13.43
CA LEU A 120 -9.44 23.48 -14.28
C LEU A 120 -9.31 23.80 -15.77
N ARG A 121 -9.87 24.90 -16.23
CA ARG A 121 -9.66 25.35 -17.62
C ARG A 121 -8.22 25.76 -17.87
N LYS A 122 -7.57 26.47 -16.94
CA LYS A 122 -6.14 26.85 -17.06
C LYS A 122 -5.25 25.63 -17.22
N ILE A 123 -5.38 24.62 -16.35
CA ILE A 123 -4.55 23.41 -16.45
C ILE A 123 -4.92 22.59 -17.70
N SER A 124 -6.19 22.45 -18.03
CA SER A 124 -6.63 21.66 -19.19
C SER A 124 -6.07 22.18 -20.51
N SER A 125 -5.80 23.50 -20.64
CA SER A 125 -5.21 24.11 -21.84
C SER A 125 -3.68 24.01 -21.90
N SER A 126 -2.99 23.56 -20.86
CA SER A 126 -1.51 23.56 -20.75
C SER A 126 -0.85 22.21 -21.03
N ASN A 127 -1.51 21.25 -21.68
CA ASN A 127 -1.03 19.88 -21.86
C ASN A 127 -0.66 19.22 -20.52
N PRO A 128 -1.64 18.90 -19.66
CA PRO A 128 -1.40 18.48 -18.27
C PRO A 128 -0.51 17.24 -18.15
N SER A 129 -0.53 16.32 -19.11
CA SER A 129 0.31 15.12 -19.09
C SER A 129 1.81 15.41 -19.05
N ASN A 130 2.25 16.56 -19.57
CA ASN A 130 3.67 16.95 -19.52
C ASN A 130 4.13 17.24 -18.07
N LEU A 131 3.20 17.55 -17.17
CA LEU A 131 3.52 17.83 -15.76
C LEU A 131 3.99 16.60 -15.00
N ARG A 132 3.78 15.38 -15.52
CA ARG A 132 4.32 14.13 -14.91
C ARG A 132 5.84 14.17 -14.78
N ASN A 133 6.52 14.77 -15.75
CA ASN A 133 7.96 14.83 -15.83
C ASN A 133 8.51 16.21 -15.44
N TYR A 134 7.76 16.97 -14.63
CA TYR A 134 8.21 18.28 -14.17
C TYR A 134 9.31 18.14 -13.13
N GLU A 135 10.46 18.84 -13.33
CA GLU A 135 11.66 18.64 -12.49
C GLU A 135 11.71 19.52 -11.24
N PHE A 136 10.75 20.45 -11.07
CA PHE A 136 10.65 21.34 -9.90
C PHE A 136 11.88 22.21 -9.64
N ASP A 137 12.60 22.64 -10.71
CA ASP A 137 13.82 23.45 -10.59
C ASP A 137 13.56 24.85 -10.03
N ASP A 138 12.31 25.30 -10.06
CA ASP A 138 11.85 26.53 -9.44
C ASP A 138 11.78 26.44 -7.90
N ILE A 139 11.87 25.24 -7.31
CA ILE A 139 12.01 25.03 -5.86
C ILE A 139 13.49 24.99 -5.49
N LYS A 140 13.97 26.03 -4.79
CA LYS A 140 15.40 26.14 -4.41
C LYS A 140 15.81 25.18 -3.30
N ASP A 141 14.93 24.94 -2.32
CA ASP A 141 15.17 24.00 -1.23
C ASP A 141 15.14 22.57 -1.77
N LYS A 142 16.28 21.87 -1.72
CA LYS A 142 16.44 20.51 -2.24
C LYS A 142 15.49 19.51 -1.58
N SER A 143 15.27 19.63 -0.28
CA SER A 143 14.38 18.75 0.47
C SER A 143 12.91 19.00 0.11
N GLU A 144 12.51 20.26 -0.02
CA GLU A 144 11.16 20.62 -0.49
C GLU A 144 10.95 20.15 -1.94
N ARG A 145 11.96 20.25 -2.79
CA ARG A 145 11.90 19.73 -4.17
C ARG A 145 11.60 18.23 -4.19
N LEU A 146 12.34 17.43 -3.41
CA LEU A 146 12.10 16.00 -3.31
C LEU A 146 10.71 15.70 -2.71
N SER A 147 10.35 16.44 -1.66
CA SER A 147 9.04 16.32 -1.01
C SER A 147 7.89 16.49 -2.01
N VAL A 148 7.95 17.51 -2.85
CA VAL A 148 6.93 17.77 -3.87
C VAL A 148 7.00 16.75 -5.01
N LYS A 149 8.20 16.46 -5.53
CA LYS A 149 8.40 15.55 -6.67
C LYS A 149 7.87 14.14 -6.38
N PHE A 150 8.17 13.60 -5.20
CA PHE A 150 7.81 12.25 -4.81
C PHE A 150 6.59 12.18 -3.88
N SER A 151 5.99 13.33 -3.59
CA SER A 151 4.82 13.46 -2.71
C SER A 151 5.02 12.85 -1.30
N ILE A 152 6.21 13.00 -0.75
CA ILE A 152 6.59 12.56 0.59
C ILE A 152 6.72 13.79 1.50
N SER A 153 6.41 13.67 2.81
CA SER A 153 6.48 14.83 3.69
C SER A 153 7.91 15.43 3.74
N LYS A 154 8.00 16.77 3.81
CA LYS A 154 9.30 17.46 3.90
C LYS A 154 10.14 16.96 5.08
N TYR A 155 9.50 16.66 6.20
CA TYR A 155 10.17 16.09 7.37
C TYR A 155 10.92 14.79 7.06
N ILE A 156 10.31 13.88 6.28
CA ILE A 156 10.94 12.62 5.86
C ILE A 156 12.07 12.92 4.88
N SER A 157 11.84 13.80 3.93
CA SER A 157 12.85 14.23 2.95
C SER A 157 14.07 14.84 3.63
N ASP A 158 13.87 15.73 4.61
CA ASP A 158 14.95 16.30 5.43
C ASP A 158 15.76 15.19 6.12
N ARG A 159 15.09 14.24 6.78
CA ARG A 159 15.73 13.13 7.49
C ARG A 159 16.53 12.19 6.58
N LEU A 160 15.99 11.89 5.39
CA LEU A 160 16.69 11.05 4.43
C LEU A 160 17.95 11.74 3.89
N ILE A 161 17.88 13.03 3.57
CA ILE A 161 19.02 13.81 3.11
C ILE A 161 20.08 13.94 4.22
N GLU A 162 19.65 14.21 5.46
CA GLU A 162 20.53 14.35 6.62
C GLU A 162 21.31 13.05 6.90
N ASN A 163 20.65 11.90 6.82
CA ASN A 163 21.26 10.61 7.18
C ASN A 163 22.06 9.96 6.03
N TYR A 164 21.65 10.15 4.78
CA TYR A 164 22.18 9.39 3.64
C TYR A 164 22.73 10.26 2.50
N GLY A 165 22.58 11.58 2.58
CA GLY A 165 22.92 12.50 1.50
C GLY A 165 21.81 12.60 0.44
N PHE A 166 21.93 13.63 -0.43
CA PHE A 166 20.90 13.98 -1.40
C PHE A 166 20.70 12.90 -2.47
N ASP A 167 21.79 12.38 -3.03
CA ASP A 167 21.70 11.45 -4.17
C ASP A 167 21.04 10.13 -3.76
N PHE A 168 21.43 9.57 -2.62
CA PHE A 168 20.78 8.37 -2.09
C PHE A 168 19.33 8.62 -1.70
N ALA A 169 19.03 9.76 -1.08
CA ALA A 169 17.66 10.13 -0.74
C ALA A 169 16.78 10.24 -1.99
N TYR A 170 17.31 10.82 -3.08
CA TYR A 170 16.62 10.91 -4.36
C TYR A 170 16.31 9.51 -4.92
N GLU A 171 17.32 8.64 -5.03
CA GLU A 171 17.16 7.28 -5.57
C GLU A 171 16.17 6.45 -4.75
N LEU A 172 16.23 6.56 -3.41
CA LEU A 172 15.30 5.86 -2.51
C LEU A 172 13.87 6.37 -2.69
N MET A 173 13.66 7.68 -2.74
CA MET A 173 12.31 8.26 -2.92
C MET A 173 11.76 7.97 -4.32
N ASP A 174 12.60 7.95 -5.35
CA ASP A 174 12.22 7.53 -6.70
C ASP A 174 11.80 6.04 -6.72
N PHE A 175 12.54 5.19 -6.05
CA PHE A 175 12.19 3.78 -5.90
C PHE A 175 10.85 3.61 -5.17
N MET A 176 10.65 4.30 -4.04
CA MET A 176 9.41 4.25 -3.25
C MET A 176 8.19 4.80 -4.00
N SER A 177 8.39 5.68 -4.98
CA SER A 177 7.29 6.23 -5.81
C SER A 177 6.76 5.26 -6.87
N LYS A 178 7.50 4.19 -7.15
CA LYS A 178 7.11 3.17 -8.13
C LYS A 178 6.08 2.20 -7.53
N THR A 179 5.26 1.61 -8.39
CA THR A 179 4.35 0.54 -7.97
C THR A 179 5.16 -0.62 -7.40
N PRO A 180 4.93 -1.03 -6.14
CA PRO A 180 5.68 -2.12 -5.54
C PRO A 180 5.43 -3.43 -6.29
N GLU A 181 6.47 -4.26 -6.38
CA GLU A 181 6.35 -5.61 -6.88
C GLU A 181 5.57 -6.48 -5.89
N ILE A 182 4.81 -7.43 -6.43
CA ILE A 182 4.10 -8.40 -5.61
C ILE A 182 4.99 -9.63 -5.47
N PHE A 183 5.37 -9.94 -4.24
CA PHE A 183 6.10 -11.17 -3.96
C PHE A 183 5.18 -12.27 -3.45
N ILE A 184 5.44 -13.48 -3.92
CA ILE A 184 4.84 -14.70 -3.39
C ILE A 184 5.91 -15.65 -2.90
N ARG A 185 5.52 -16.49 -1.98
CA ARG A 185 6.34 -17.56 -1.45
C ARG A 185 5.59 -18.88 -1.53
N GLY A 186 6.26 -19.91 -2.04
CA GLY A 186 5.76 -21.28 -2.03
C GLY A 186 5.63 -21.84 -0.62
N ASN A 187 4.68 -22.73 -0.44
CA ASN A 187 4.50 -23.44 0.82
C ASN A 187 5.43 -24.65 0.89
N LEU A 188 6.54 -24.51 1.60
CA LEU A 188 7.58 -25.54 1.74
C LEU A 188 7.10 -26.87 2.35
N ILE A 189 5.87 -26.91 2.92
CA ILE A 189 5.28 -28.12 3.51
C ILE A 189 4.43 -28.86 2.47
N LYS A 190 3.76 -28.12 1.57
CA LYS A 190 2.74 -28.68 0.64
C LYS A 190 3.24 -28.93 -0.76
N THR A 191 4.32 -28.28 -1.18
CA THR A 191 4.81 -28.36 -2.57
C THR A 191 6.33 -28.21 -2.61
N ASP A 192 6.91 -28.53 -3.76
CA ASP A 192 8.30 -28.31 -4.09
C ASP A 192 8.45 -27.27 -5.21
N PHE A 193 9.68 -26.83 -5.46
CA PHE A 193 9.99 -25.77 -6.41
C PHE A 193 9.52 -26.09 -7.84
N ASN A 194 9.78 -27.32 -8.32
CA ASN A 194 9.47 -27.70 -9.71
C ASN A 194 7.95 -27.80 -9.93
N THR A 195 7.25 -28.41 -8.98
CA THR A 195 5.78 -28.49 -8.99
C THR A 195 5.16 -27.10 -8.98
N LEU A 196 5.63 -26.22 -8.08
CA LEU A 196 5.09 -24.86 -8.00
C LEU A 196 5.38 -24.07 -9.28
N LYS A 197 6.59 -24.18 -9.84
CA LYS A 197 6.96 -23.53 -11.10
C LYS A 197 6.04 -23.96 -12.25
N SER A 198 5.78 -25.25 -12.39
CA SER A 198 4.84 -25.77 -13.41
C SER A 198 3.44 -25.19 -13.23
N LEU A 199 2.94 -25.09 -11.99
CA LEU A 199 1.65 -24.49 -11.69
C LEU A 199 1.58 -22.98 -11.98
N LEU A 200 2.68 -22.24 -11.77
CA LEU A 200 2.77 -20.83 -12.16
C LEU A 200 2.71 -20.66 -13.68
N ASP A 201 3.42 -21.53 -14.43
CA ASP A 201 3.44 -21.54 -15.89
C ASP A 201 2.05 -21.92 -16.46
N GLU A 202 1.38 -22.94 -15.93
CA GLU A 202 0.00 -23.33 -16.30
C GLU A 202 -1.00 -22.19 -16.08
N ASN A 203 -0.86 -21.44 -14.99
CA ASN A 203 -1.68 -20.26 -14.72
C ASN A 203 -1.26 -19.03 -15.54
N LYS A 204 -0.27 -19.15 -16.42
CA LYS A 204 0.26 -18.07 -17.30
C LYS A 204 0.68 -16.81 -16.50
N LEU A 205 1.26 -17.02 -15.33
CA LEU A 205 1.75 -15.93 -14.50
C LEU A 205 3.12 -15.45 -15.01
N ASN A 206 3.31 -14.14 -15.06
CA ASN A 206 4.61 -13.56 -15.38
C ASN A 206 5.39 -13.37 -14.07
N TYR A 207 6.44 -14.15 -13.87
CA TYR A 207 7.21 -14.15 -12.63
C TYR A 207 8.72 -14.15 -12.89
N GLU A 208 9.45 -13.80 -11.85
CA GLU A 208 10.89 -13.93 -11.72
C GLU A 208 11.22 -14.73 -10.46
N VAL A 209 12.17 -15.66 -10.56
CA VAL A 209 12.64 -16.44 -9.40
C VAL A 209 13.65 -15.59 -8.63
N ILE A 210 13.32 -15.29 -7.37
CA ILE A 210 14.17 -14.49 -6.47
C ILE A 210 15.04 -15.40 -5.59
N ASP A 211 14.43 -16.46 -5.04
CA ASP A 211 15.13 -17.44 -4.19
C ASP A 211 14.50 -18.82 -4.41
N GLU A 212 15.24 -19.69 -5.09
CA GLU A 212 14.79 -21.03 -5.40
C GLU A 212 14.64 -21.90 -4.13
N LYS A 213 15.59 -21.81 -3.21
CA LYS A 213 15.60 -22.60 -1.98
C LYS A 213 14.38 -22.34 -1.10
N ASN A 214 13.98 -21.07 -1.00
CA ASN A 214 12.84 -20.64 -0.20
C ASN A 214 11.56 -20.46 -1.04
N MET A 215 11.60 -20.82 -2.33
CA MET A 215 10.52 -20.71 -3.30
C MET A 215 9.91 -19.29 -3.33
N ILE A 216 10.74 -18.25 -3.41
CA ILE A 216 10.32 -16.86 -3.47
C ILE A 216 10.32 -16.39 -4.93
N PHE A 217 9.21 -15.79 -5.35
CA PHE A 217 9.00 -15.28 -6.70
C PHE A 217 8.48 -13.85 -6.63
N SER A 218 8.94 -12.99 -7.56
CA SER A 218 8.33 -11.70 -7.86
C SER A 218 7.31 -11.89 -8.99
N LEU A 219 6.13 -11.28 -8.86
CA LEU A 219 5.07 -11.36 -9.88
C LEU A 219 4.85 -10.00 -10.53
N LYS A 220 4.76 -9.98 -11.86
CA LYS A 220 4.49 -8.79 -12.66
C LYS A 220 3.03 -8.76 -13.12
N ASN A 221 2.40 -7.60 -13.05
CA ASN A 221 1.06 -7.35 -13.61
C ASN A 221 -0.07 -8.27 -13.10
N LEU A 222 0.00 -8.75 -11.88
CA LEU A 222 -0.99 -9.66 -11.35
C LEU A 222 -2.23 -8.94 -10.81
N LYS A 223 -3.40 -9.43 -11.23
CA LYS A 223 -4.70 -9.05 -10.65
C LYS A 223 -5.33 -10.28 -9.99
N ASN A 224 -5.89 -10.08 -8.77
CA ASN A 224 -6.72 -11.08 -8.09
C ASN A 224 -6.07 -12.44 -7.79
N ILE A 225 -4.84 -12.46 -7.29
CA ILE A 225 -4.13 -13.70 -6.89
C ILE A 225 -4.94 -14.57 -5.91
N ALA A 226 -5.75 -13.94 -5.05
CA ALA A 226 -6.60 -14.64 -4.09
C ALA A 226 -7.67 -15.53 -4.75
N ASN A 227 -7.98 -15.32 -6.03
CA ASN A 227 -8.95 -16.11 -6.77
C ASN A 227 -8.32 -17.37 -7.39
N LEU A 228 -6.99 -17.44 -7.50
CA LEU A 228 -6.31 -18.61 -8.07
C LEU A 228 -6.39 -19.82 -7.14
N ASN A 229 -6.53 -21.00 -7.72
CA ASN A 229 -6.58 -22.25 -6.95
C ASN A 229 -5.30 -22.47 -6.15
N ILE A 230 -4.14 -22.19 -6.73
CA ILE A 230 -2.84 -22.30 -6.04
C ILE A 230 -2.77 -21.48 -4.74
N TYR A 231 -3.51 -20.35 -4.66
CA TYR A 231 -3.65 -19.60 -3.42
C TYR A 231 -4.67 -20.24 -2.46
N LYS A 232 -5.85 -20.61 -2.97
CA LYS A 232 -6.93 -21.20 -2.17
C LYS A 232 -6.51 -22.51 -1.54
N ASP A 233 -5.79 -23.35 -2.27
CA ASP A 233 -5.28 -24.65 -1.83
C ASP A 233 -4.06 -24.53 -0.87
N GLY A 234 -3.61 -23.29 -0.65
CA GLY A 234 -2.52 -22.99 0.29
C GLY A 234 -1.14 -23.42 -0.24
N LEU A 235 -0.94 -23.45 -1.55
CA LEU A 235 0.38 -23.73 -2.15
C LEU A 235 1.28 -22.50 -2.17
N ILE A 236 0.68 -21.28 -2.08
CA ILE A 236 1.41 -20.02 -2.03
C ILE A 236 0.89 -19.09 -0.94
N SER A 237 1.74 -18.16 -0.53
CA SER A 237 1.43 -17.01 0.32
C SER A 237 1.94 -15.73 -0.33
N ILE A 238 1.18 -14.63 -0.17
CA ILE A 238 1.63 -13.28 -0.55
C ILE A 238 2.34 -12.70 0.67
N GLN A 239 3.57 -12.23 0.49
CA GLN A 239 4.34 -11.61 1.56
C GLN A 239 5.37 -10.66 0.95
N ASP A 240 5.63 -9.53 1.58
CA ASP A 240 6.71 -8.62 1.21
C ASP A 240 8.08 -9.28 1.35
N TYR A 241 8.99 -8.98 0.40
CA TYR A 241 10.30 -9.61 0.35
C TYR A 241 11.16 -9.27 1.57
N SER A 242 11.13 -8.03 2.05
CA SER A 242 11.87 -7.61 3.25
C SER A 242 11.39 -8.37 4.49
N SER A 243 10.09 -8.62 4.58
CA SER A 243 9.49 -9.45 5.64
C SER A 243 9.94 -10.90 5.57
N MET A 244 10.16 -11.45 4.36
CA MET A 244 10.72 -12.79 4.20
C MET A 244 12.20 -12.83 4.59
N LEU A 245 12.99 -11.83 4.20
CA LEU A 245 14.40 -11.72 4.58
C LEU A 245 14.58 -11.66 6.11
N CYS A 246 13.71 -10.96 6.82
CA CYS A 246 13.71 -10.92 8.28
C CYS A 246 13.56 -12.32 8.89
N VAL A 247 12.68 -13.15 8.34
CA VAL A 247 12.50 -14.54 8.78
C VAL A 247 13.70 -15.41 8.42
N ILE A 248 14.26 -15.28 7.23
CA ILE A 248 15.47 -16.01 6.83
C ILE A 248 16.65 -15.66 7.75
N ALA A 249 16.81 -14.38 8.07
CA ALA A 249 17.86 -13.88 8.97
C ALA A 249 17.69 -14.37 10.42
N SER A 250 16.49 -14.75 10.86
CA SER A 250 16.27 -15.32 12.20
C SER A 250 16.94 -16.68 12.40
N GLY A 251 17.26 -17.39 11.31
CA GLY A 251 17.97 -18.67 11.35
C GLY A 251 17.19 -19.80 12.02
N VAL A 252 15.86 -19.76 12.05
CA VAL A 252 15.03 -20.80 12.68
C VAL A 252 15.25 -22.17 12.03
N ILE A 253 15.30 -23.21 12.86
CA ILE A 253 15.46 -24.62 12.46
C ILE A 253 14.41 -25.50 13.12
N GLU A 254 14.27 -26.74 12.64
CA GLU A 254 13.36 -27.75 13.19
C GLU A 254 13.52 -27.93 14.71
N ASN A 255 12.38 -28.17 15.38
CA ASN A 255 12.28 -28.48 16.81
C ASN A 255 12.60 -27.33 17.78
N GLN A 256 12.81 -26.13 17.31
CA GLN A 256 12.96 -24.96 18.18
C GLN A 256 11.63 -24.49 18.76
N THR A 257 11.73 -23.73 19.85
CA THR A 257 10.66 -22.95 20.45
C THR A 257 10.82 -21.48 20.06
N VAL A 258 9.80 -20.90 19.42
CA VAL A 258 9.85 -19.55 18.87
C VAL A 258 8.77 -18.68 19.49
N LEU A 259 9.12 -17.42 19.77
CA LEU A 259 8.18 -16.38 20.18
C LEU A 259 8.12 -15.29 19.11
N ASP A 260 6.92 -14.96 18.61
CA ASP A 260 6.65 -13.80 17.77
C ASP A 260 5.73 -12.86 18.54
N ILE A 261 6.29 -11.72 19.02
CA ILE A 261 5.59 -10.83 19.96
C ILE A 261 4.60 -9.85 19.34
N CYS A 262 4.68 -9.64 18.00
CA CYS A 262 3.77 -8.76 17.23
C CYS A 262 3.38 -9.46 15.92
N ALA A 263 2.84 -10.67 16.06
CA ALA A 263 2.75 -11.63 14.97
C ALA A 263 1.76 -11.29 13.86
N ALA A 264 0.66 -10.64 14.18
CA ALA A 264 -0.47 -10.54 13.25
C ALA A 264 -0.26 -9.54 12.10
N PRO A 265 -0.64 -9.90 10.89
CA PRO A 265 -1.55 -10.98 10.47
C PRO A 265 -0.92 -12.37 10.28
N GLY A 266 0.38 -12.57 10.61
CA GLY A 266 0.98 -13.89 10.73
C GLY A 266 1.97 -14.30 9.64
N GLY A 267 2.25 -13.46 8.66
CA GLY A 267 3.13 -13.81 7.54
C GLY A 267 4.52 -14.33 7.98
N LYS A 268 5.11 -13.72 9.01
CA LYS A 268 6.43 -14.12 9.54
C LYS A 268 6.36 -15.40 10.34
N SER A 269 5.42 -15.54 11.29
CA SER A 269 5.18 -16.78 12.04
C SER A 269 4.93 -17.98 11.12
N ILE A 270 4.09 -17.79 10.08
CA ILE A 270 3.81 -18.81 9.06
C ILE A 270 5.07 -19.21 8.30
N PHE A 271 5.93 -18.25 7.92
CA PHE A 271 7.16 -18.59 7.22
C PHE A 271 8.15 -19.32 8.14
N MET A 272 8.31 -18.89 9.39
CA MET A 272 9.12 -19.60 10.36
C MET A 272 8.65 -21.06 10.50
N SER A 273 7.34 -21.32 10.62
CA SER A 273 6.81 -22.68 10.71
C SER A 273 7.14 -23.56 9.51
N GLN A 274 7.20 -22.98 8.32
CA GLN A 274 7.56 -23.70 7.10
C GLN A 274 9.07 -24.00 7.04
N LEU A 275 9.92 -23.06 7.44
CA LEU A 275 11.37 -23.31 7.57
C LEU A 275 11.65 -24.38 8.63
N MET A 276 10.86 -24.41 9.70
CA MET A 276 10.90 -25.44 10.74
C MET A 276 10.27 -26.78 10.30
N LYS A 277 9.81 -26.90 9.05
CA LYS A 277 9.11 -28.08 8.52
C LYS A 277 7.93 -28.54 9.40
N ASN A 278 7.22 -27.58 9.99
CA ASN A 278 6.10 -27.83 10.89
C ASN A 278 6.47 -28.70 12.12
N LYS A 279 7.71 -28.55 12.63
CA LYS A 279 8.24 -29.23 13.82
C LYS A 279 8.77 -28.24 14.84
N GLY A 280 8.42 -28.42 16.12
CA GLY A 280 8.70 -27.50 17.21
C GLY A 280 7.47 -26.76 17.68
N SER A 281 7.60 -25.53 18.13
CA SER A 281 6.46 -24.70 18.56
C SER A 281 6.70 -23.22 18.31
N ILE A 282 5.65 -22.50 17.91
CA ILE A 282 5.68 -21.04 17.75
C ILE A 282 4.53 -20.45 18.57
N LEU A 283 4.87 -19.58 19.54
CA LEU A 283 3.89 -18.76 20.24
C LEU A 283 3.79 -17.39 19.55
N SER A 284 2.68 -17.16 18.88
CA SER A 284 2.40 -15.91 18.16
C SER A 284 1.49 -15.02 18.98
N MET A 285 1.97 -13.82 19.32
CA MET A 285 1.26 -12.86 20.14
C MET A 285 0.90 -11.60 19.34
N ASP A 286 -0.23 -10.99 19.66
CA ASP A 286 -0.64 -9.68 19.17
C ASP A 286 -1.67 -9.09 20.14
N ILE A 287 -1.80 -7.76 20.17
CA ILE A 287 -2.82 -7.08 20.98
C ILE A 287 -4.24 -7.29 20.42
N SER A 288 -4.37 -7.63 19.15
CA SER A 288 -5.64 -7.73 18.43
C SER A 288 -6.09 -9.17 18.23
N GLN A 289 -7.11 -9.59 18.97
CA GLN A 289 -7.75 -10.90 18.79
C GLN A 289 -8.25 -11.11 17.35
N ASN A 290 -8.83 -10.08 16.72
CA ASN A 290 -9.34 -10.20 15.36
C ASN A 290 -8.24 -10.53 14.34
N LYS A 291 -7.06 -9.93 14.50
CA LYS A 291 -5.91 -10.22 13.65
C LYS A 291 -5.35 -11.63 13.91
N LEU A 292 -5.31 -12.08 15.17
CA LEU A 292 -4.91 -13.45 15.52
C LEU A 292 -5.87 -14.49 14.93
N ASN A 293 -7.18 -14.20 14.86
CA ASN A 293 -8.14 -15.05 14.18
C ASN A 293 -7.84 -15.22 12.68
N LEU A 294 -7.35 -14.14 12.01
CA LEU A 294 -6.88 -14.22 10.62
C LEU A 294 -5.66 -15.12 10.50
N LEU A 295 -4.68 -15.00 11.40
CA LEU A 295 -3.53 -15.90 11.45
C LEU A 295 -3.97 -17.37 11.58
N SER A 296 -4.89 -17.67 12.50
CA SER A 296 -5.42 -19.03 12.69
C SER A 296 -6.11 -19.59 11.44
N GLN A 297 -6.83 -18.74 10.70
CA GLN A 297 -7.44 -19.12 9.41
C GLN A 297 -6.36 -19.43 8.36
N GLN A 298 -5.29 -18.61 8.28
CA GLN A 298 -4.18 -18.86 7.36
C GLN A 298 -3.41 -20.14 7.71
N CYS A 299 -3.21 -20.44 9.00
CA CYS A 299 -2.61 -21.71 9.43
C CYS A 299 -3.41 -22.91 8.89
N LYS A 300 -4.74 -22.91 9.01
CA LYS A 300 -5.60 -23.96 8.46
C LYS A 300 -5.45 -24.10 6.95
N ARG A 301 -5.49 -22.98 6.21
CA ARG A 301 -5.32 -22.98 4.74
C ARG A 301 -3.98 -23.56 4.32
N LEU A 302 -2.92 -23.26 5.06
CA LEU A 302 -1.53 -23.60 4.75
C LEU A 302 -1.08 -24.94 5.34
N GLY A 303 -1.90 -25.61 6.18
CA GLY A 303 -1.56 -26.87 6.82
C GLY A 303 -0.50 -26.73 7.91
N ILE A 304 -0.61 -25.70 8.76
CA ILE A 304 0.34 -25.39 9.82
C ILE A 304 -0.28 -25.71 11.18
N ASP A 305 0.43 -26.49 12.00
CA ASP A 305 -0.08 -27.01 13.26
C ASP A 305 0.72 -26.55 14.48
N ILE A 306 1.96 -26.06 14.31
CA ILE A 306 2.87 -25.71 15.40
C ILE A 306 2.69 -24.30 15.95
N ILE A 307 1.76 -23.51 15.39
CA ILE A 307 1.50 -22.12 15.82
C ILE A 307 0.36 -22.09 16.83
N THR A 308 0.64 -21.54 18.01
CA THR A 308 -0.35 -21.19 19.03
C THR A 308 -0.49 -19.67 19.12
N THR A 309 -1.71 -19.16 19.16
CA THR A 309 -1.96 -17.71 19.24
C THR A 309 -2.36 -17.28 20.65
N LYS A 310 -1.89 -16.11 21.09
CA LYS A 310 -2.26 -15.52 22.38
C LYS A 310 -2.37 -14.00 22.28
N VAL A 311 -3.45 -13.44 22.84
CA VAL A 311 -3.56 -11.98 23.01
C VAL A 311 -2.59 -11.55 24.10
N ASN A 312 -1.71 -10.61 23.76
CA ASN A 312 -0.73 -10.06 24.69
C ASN A 312 -0.30 -8.67 24.26
N ASP A 313 -0.11 -7.79 25.23
CA ASP A 313 0.53 -6.49 25.03
C ASP A 313 2.03 -6.65 25.27
N ALA A 314 2.83 -6.53 24.20
CA ALA A 314 4.28 -6.71 24.25
C ALA A 314 5.01 -5.61 25.06
N THR A 315 4.33 -4.52 25.42
CA THR A 315 4.90 -3.48 26.31
C THR A 315 4.85 -3.88 27.78
N ILE A 316 4.12 -4.95 28.13
CA ILE A 316 3.97 -5.45 29.49
C ILE A 316 4.93 -6.63 29.67
N TYR A 317 5.95 -6.41 30.52
CA TYR A 317 6.89 -7.50 30.87
C TYR A 317 6.20 -8.68 31.56
N ASN A 318 6.57 -9.89 31.16
CA ASN A 318 6.05 -11.11 31.75
C ASN A 318 7.19 -12.13 32.01
N GLU A 319 7.51 -12.31 33.27
CA GLU A 319 8.58 -13.22 33.73
C GLU A 319 8.41 -14.68 33.25
N THR A 320 7.17 -15.10 32.96
CA THR A 320 6.90 -16.48 32.50
C THR A 320 7.52 -16.81 31.14
N TYR A 321 7.94 -15.81 30.37
CA TYR A 321 8.56 -15.99 29.04
C TYR A 321 10.08 -15.88 29.06
N LYS A 322 10.68 -15.50 30.20
CA LYS A 322 12.13 -15.34 30.33
C LYS A 322 12.85 -16.65 30.04
N GLU A 323 13.84 -16.60 29.16
CA GLU A 323 14.73 -17.72 28.81
C GLU A 323 14.02 -19.01 28.34
N LYS A 324 12.82 -18.91 27.75
CA LYS A 324 11.99 -20.05 27.31
C LYS A 324 11.96 -20.28 25.80
N PHE A 325 12.57 -19.42 25.03
CA PHE A 325 12.52 -19.48 23.59
C PHE A 325 13.93 -19.50 23.00
N ASP A 326 14.11 -20.32 21.97
CA ASP A 326 15.35 -20.37 21.20
C ASP A 326 15.47 -19.15 20.27
N VAL A 327 14.35 -18.67 19.75
CA VAL A 327 14.26 -17.50 18.87
C VAL A 327 13.12 -16.60 19.29
N VAL A 328 13.39 -15.29 19.33
CA VAL A 328 12.36 -14.27 19.57
C VAL A 328 12.33 -13.31 18.39
N LEU A 329 11.19 -13.19 17.73
CA LEU A 329 10.93 -12.21 16.68
C LEU A 329 10.16 -11.03 17.27
N ALA A 330 10.70 -9.81 17.05
CA ALA A 330 10.11 -8.55 17.48
C ALA A 330 9.93 -7.61 16.28
N ASP A 331 8.95 -7.92 15.41
CA ASP A 331 8.54 -7.05 14.33
C ASP A 331 7.48 -6.07 14.82
N VAL A 332 7.95 -5.06 15.55
CA VAL A 332 7.09 -4.12 16.27
C VAL A 332 6.51 -3.03 15.36
N PRO A 333 5.33 -2.47 15.70
CA PRO A 333 4.75 -1.37 14.94
C PRO A 333 5.71 -0.18 14.82
N CYS A 334 5.81 0.37 13.62
CA CYS A 334 6.64 1.53 13.30
C CYS A 334 5.79 2.67 12.72
N SER A 335 6.45 3.76 12.28
CA SER A 335 5.79 4.93 11.66
C SER A 335 5.19 4.64 10.28
N GLY A 336 5.50 3.49 9.66
CA GLY A 336 5.00 3.13 8.33
C GLY A 336 5.56 4.01 7.19
N ILE A 337 6.75 4.59 7.37
CA ILE A 337 7.44 5.35 6.32
C ILE A 337 7.83 4.36 5.22
N GLY A 338 7.32 4.58 4.02
CA GLY A 338 7.62 3.72 2.86
C GLY A 338 6.55 2.67 2.55
N ILE A 339 5.37 2.76 3.18
CA ILE A 339 4.20 1.92 2.86
C ILE A 339 3.17 2.76 2.11
#